data_f4494ed37990a92664000f63dee7a42f
#
_entry.id   f4494ed37990a92664000f63dee7a42f
#
_cell.length_a   1.000
_cell.length_b   1.000
_cell.length_c   1.000
_cell.angle_alpha   90.00
_cell.angle_beta   90.00
_cell.angle_gamma   90.00
#
_symmetry.space_group_name_H-M   'P 1'
#
loop_
_entity.id
_entity.type
_entity.pdbx_description
1 polymer ?
#
loop_
_entity_poly.entity_id
_entity_poly.type
_entity_poly.pdbx_seq_one_letter_code
_entity_poly.pdbx_strand_id
1 'polypeptide(L)'
;TTLFRSALGDTYSITKIAGPYMQELSNYTGERCYLAVPYRQEVLYLDAMYPADSIELMRSILGERAQMHCTGLGKAMLANMGEREISDYLEHHKLEAFTENSIIDKKQFREELLRTKQRGYALDDMEHEFGIKCIAMPVFDRTKNVYAAISISGMANHFTDANIAEWAMLLKKYIRKIESRL
;
A
#
# COMPACT_ATOMS: atom_id res chain seq x y z
N THR A 1 10.09 -17.01 -20.97
CA THR A 1 10.61 -15.69 -21.42
C THR A 1 9.50 -14.68 -21.72
N THR A 2 8.36 -15.10 -22.24
CA THR A 2 7.23 -14.21 -22.58
C THR A 2 6.54 -13.67 -21.34
N LEU A 3 6.29 -14.50 -20.33
CA LEU A 3 5.69 -14.12 -19.03
C LEU A 3 6.55 -13.11 -18.26
N PHE A 4 7.87 -13.27 -18.31
CA PHE A 4 8.79 -12.36 -17.64
C PHE A 4 8.85 -10.97 -18.32
N ARG A 5 8.78 -10.93 -19.64
CA ARG A 5 8.71 -9.66 -20.41
C ARG A 5 7.39 -8.94 -20.21
N SER A 6 6.27 -9.66 -20.09
CA SER A 6 4.96 -9.09 -19.78
C SER A 6 4.97 -8.45 -18.38
N ALA A 7 5.40 -9.18 -17.35
CA ALA A 7 5.45 -8.68 -15.99
C ALA A 7 6.36 -7.44 -15.83
N LEU A 8 7.50 -7.39 -16.51
CA LEU A 8 8.39 -6.22 -16.52
C LEU A 8 7.78 -5.04 -17.28
N GLY A 9 7.09 -5.29 -18.41
CA GLY A 9 6.40 -4.25 -19.17
C GLY A 9 5.26 -3.62 -18.39
N ASP A 10 4.48 -4.43 -17.70
CA ASP A 10 3.35 -3.98 -16.88
C ASP A 10 3.84 -3.18 -15.66
N THR A 11 4.89 -3.64 -14.99
CA THR A 11 5.52 -2.94 -13.86
C THR A 11 6.09 -1.57 -14.26
N TYR A 12 6.77 -1.50 -15.39
CA TYR A 12 7.28 -0.24 -15.94
C TYR A 12 6.15 0.72 -16.32
N SER A 13 5.04 0.18 -16.83
CA SER A 13 3.87 0.98 -17.20
C SER A 13 3.24 1.66 -15.98
N ILE A 14 3.01 0.93 -14.88
CA ILE A 14 2.36 1.50 -13.70
C ILE A 14 3.22 2.55 -13.00
N THR A 15 4.54 2.35 -12.87
CA THR A 15 5.43 3.36 -12.26
C THR A 15 5.40 4.65 -13.05
N LYS A 16 5.42 4.56 -14.38
CA LYS A 16 5.37 5.74 -15.27
C LYS A 16 4.03 6.48 -15.20
N ILE A 17 2.92 5.74 -15.06
CA ILE A 17 1.57 6.32 -14.94
C ILE A 17 1.36 6.91 -13.55
N ALA A 18 1.74 6.21 -12.48
CA ALA A 18 1.49 6.59 -11.11
C ALA A 18 2.43 7.69 -10.60
N GLY A 19 3.69 7.68 -11.03
CA GLY A 19 4.75 8.56 -10.53
C GLY A 19 4.36 10.04 -10.43
N PRO A 20 3.84 10.69 -11.49
CA PRO A 20 3.43 12.09 -11.44
C PRO A 20 2.34 12.36 -10.38
N TYR A 21 1.35 11.47 -10.25
CA TYR A 21 0.28 11.61 -9.26
C TYR A 21 0.77 11.38 -7.83
N MET A 22 1.67 10.43 -7.64
CA MET A 22 2.31 10.18 -6.34
C MET A 22 3.17 11.37 -5.92
N GLN A 23 3.87 12.01 -6.85
CA GLN A 23 4.66 13.21 -6.56
C GLN A 23 3.77 14.40 -6.16
N GLU A 24 2.64 14.63 -6.87
CA GLU A 24 1.66 15.63 -6.48
C GLU A 24 1.10 15.35 -5.08
N LEU A 25 0.77 14.10 -4.81
CA LEU A 25 0.24 13.64 -3.53
C LEU A 25 1.25 13.86 -2.40
N SER A 26 2.50 13.47 -2.62
CA SER A 26 3.60 13.64 -1.67
C SER A 26 3.87 15.13 -1.36
N ASN A 27 3.90 15.97 -2.38
CA ASN A 27 4.09 17.42 -2.20
C ASN A 27 2.91 18.07 -1.45
N TYR A 28 1.67 17.62 -1.71
CA TYR A 28 0.50 18.16 -1.04
C TYR A 28 0.43 17.76 0.43
N THR A 29 0.67 16.50 0.73
CA THR A 29 0.55 15.96 2.10
C THR A 29 1.76 16.27 2.96
N GLY A 30 2.91 16.53 2.35
CA GLY A 30 4.20 16.60 3.03
C GLY A 30 4.75 15.23 3.45
N GLU A 31 4.12 14.14 2.98
CA GLU A 31 4.43 12.76 3.37
C GLU A 31 4.95 11.93 2.19
N ARG A 32 5.59 10.83 2.50
CA ARG A 32 6.09 9.87 1.50
C ARG A 32 4.95 9.11 0.85
N CYS A 33 5.04 8.85 -0.44
CA CYS A 33 4.12 7.98 -1.17
C CYS A 33 4.87 6.78 -1.72
N TYR A 34 4.31 5.59 -1.53
CA TYR A 34 4.89 4.35 -2.04
C TYR A 34 3.94 3.67 -3.00
N LEU A 35 4.51 3.05 -4.05
CA LEU A 35 3.85 2.14 -4.96
C LEU A 35 4.40 0.74 -4.75
N ALA A 36 3.53 -0.24 -4.61
CA ALA A 36 3.92 -1.64 -4.50
C ALA A 36 2.95 -2.58 -5.21
N VAL A 37 3.42 -3.78 -5.51
CA VAL A 37 2.61 -4.87 -6.08
C VAL A 37 2.65 -6.09 -5.16
N PRO A 38 1.64 -6.98 -5.25
CA PRO A 38 1.70 -8.27 -4.57
C PRO A 38 2.71 -9.16 -5.30
N TYR A 39 3.65 -9.72 -4.55
CA TYR A 39 4.64 -10.64 -5.09
C TYR A 39 4.91 -11.78 -4.10
N ARG A 40 4.55 -13.00 -4.46
CA ARG A 40 4.75 -14.22 -3.62
C ARG A 40 4.22 -14.04 -2.20
N GLN A 41 3.00 -13.45 -2.09
CA GLN A 41 2.33 -13.16 -0.81
C GLN A 41 3.09 -12.16 0.10
N GLU A 42 3.94 -11.33 -0.49
CA GLU A 42 4.59 -10.19 0.14
C GLU A 42 4.28 -8.90 -0.64
N VAL A 43 4.53 -7.77 -0.03
CA VAL A 43 4.56 -6.46 -0.67
C VAL A 43 5.92 -6.31 -1.35
N LEU A 44 5.95 -6.03 -2.65
CA LEU A 44 7.15 -5.67 -3.39
C LEU A 44 7.08 -4.19 -3.78
N TYR A 45 7.99 -3.39 -3.24
CA TYR A 45 8.05 -1.96 -3.54
C TYR A 45 8.61 -1.70 -4.93
N LEU A 46 7.89 -0.90 -5.72
CA LEU A 46 8.25 -0.53 -7.09
C LEU A 46 8.73 0.90 -7.21
N ASP A 47 8.21 1.81 -6.39
CA ASP A 47 8.53 3.23 -6.46
C ASP A 47 8.25 3.96 -5.15
N ALA A 48 8.91 5.10 -4.96
CA ALA A 48 8.72 5.98 -3.82
C ALA A 48 8.85 7.44 -4.25
N MET A 49 7.90 8.29 -3.83
CA MET A 49 7.95 9.73 -4.01
C MET A 49 8.05 10.41 -2.66
N TYR A 50 8.91 11.41 -2.59
CA TYR A 50 9.18 12.21 -1.40
C TYR A 50 8.77 13.65 -1.66
N PRO A 51 8.36 14.41 -0.63
CA PRO A 51 8.11 15.85 -0.79
C PRO A 51 9.35 16.54 -1.37
N ALA A 52 9.14 17.46 -2.31
CA ALA A 52 10.24 18.15 -2.99
C ALA A 52 11.21 18.89 -2.06
N ASP A 53 10.70 19.35 -0.90
CA ASP A 53 11.46 20.09 0.11
C ASP A 53 12.02 19.17 1.23
N SER A 54 11.88 17.84 1.10
CA SER A 54 12.38 16.93 2.13
C SER A 54 13.90 16.85 2.08
N ILE A 55 14.54 17.02 3.26
CA ILE A 55 15.99 16.88 3.45
C ILE A 55 16.36 15.44 3.87
N GLU A 56 15.37 14.54 3.91
CA GLU A 56 15.60 13.16 4.34
C GLU A 56 16.58 12.43 3.40
N LEU A 57 17.52 11.71 4.00
CA LEU A 57 18.35 10.75 3.28
C LEU A 57 17.43 9.68 2.69
N MET A 58 17.18 9.79 1.40
CA MET A 58 16.33 8.85 0.66
C MET A 58 17.03 7.49 0.61
N ARG A 59 16.62 6.58 1.48
CA ARG A 59 16.96 5.17 1.30
C ARG A 59 16.15 4.63 0.13
N SER A 60 16.84 4.04 -0.84
CA SER A 60 16.15 3.34 -1.92
C SER A 60 15.39 2.15 -1.36
N ILE A 61 14.08 2.16 -1.55
CA ILE A 61 13.17 1.06 -1.16
C ILE A 61 12.85 0.15 -2.35
N LEU A 62 13.31 0.50 -3.54
CA LEU A 62 13.04 -0.24 -4.77
C LEU A 62 13.51 -1.68 -4.68
N GLY A 63 12.59 -2.62 -4.92
CA GLY A 63 12.85 -4.05 -4.86
C GLY A 63 12.86 -4.64 -3.44
N GLU A 64 12.70 -3.81 -2.39
CA GLU A 64 12.50 -4.33 -1.03
C GLU A 64 11.15 -5.02 -0.91
N ARG A 65 11.05 -5.92 0.05
CA ARG A 65 9.82 -6.65 0.36
C ARG A 65 9.41 -6.43 1.81
N ALA A 66 8.11 -6.46 2.04
CA ALA A 66 7.54 -6.38 3.38
C ALA A 66 6.37 -7.36 3.54
N GLN A 67 6.06 -7.68 4.79
CA GLN A 67 4.93 -8.53 5.13
C GLN A 67 3.60 -7.82 4.83
N MET A 68 2.63 -8.56 4.30
CA MET A 68 1.34 -7.96 3.93
C MET A 68 0.48 -7.62 5.16
N HIS A 69 0.59 -8.37 6.26
CA HIS A 69 -0.32 -8.21 7.40
C HIS A 69 -0.08 -6.94 8.22
N CYS A 70 1.14 -6.42 8.26
CA CYS A 70 1.52 -5.28 9.10
C CYS A 70 1.75 -3.98 8.32
N THR A 71 1.58 -3.99 6.99
CA THR A 71 1.73 -2.80 6.15
C THR A 71 0.40 -2.34 5.59
N GLY A 72 0.22 -1.02 5.45
CA GLY A 72 -0.98 -0.47 4.82
C GLY A 72 -1.16 -0.97 3.39
N LEU A 73 -0.08 -1.02 2.60
CA LEU A 73 -0.08 -1.56 1.23
C LEU A 73 -0.55 -3.02 1.19
N GLY A 74 0.00 -3.86 2.06
CA GLY A 74 -0.35 -5.27 2.13
C GLY A 74 -1.80 -5.50 2.55
N LYS A 75 -2.27 -4.80 3.59
CA LYS A 75 -3.67 -4.88 4.02
C LYS A 75 -4.63 -4.37 2.95
N ALA A 76 -4.28 -3.28 2.23
CA ALA A 76 -5.08 -2.77 1.13
C ALA A 76 -5.23 -3.79 0.00
N MET A 77 -4.15 -4.49 -0.34
CA MET A 77 -4.18 -5.55 -1.35
C MET A 77 -4.98 -6.77 -0.87
N LEU A 78 -4.63 -7.34 0.29
CA LEU A 78 -5.30 -8.54 0.83
C LEU A 78 -6.80 -8.34 1.03
N ALA A 79 -7.23 -7.19 1.57
CA ALA A 79 -8.66 -6.91 1.80
C ALA A 79 -9.49 -6.91 0.52
N ASN A 80 -8.85 -6.76 -0.65
CA ASN A 80 -9.51 -6.68 -1.94
C ASN A 80 -9.20 -7.89 -2.85
N MET A 81 -8.44 -8.86 -2.36
CA MET A 81 -8.27 -10.18 -2.97
C MET A 81 -9.46 -11.09 -2.65
N GLY A 82 -9.53 -12.26 -3.29
CA GLY A 82 -10.55 -13.25 -3.04
C GLY A 82 -10.35 -13.97 -1.69
N GLU A 83 -11.43 -14.56 -1.16
CA GLU A 83 -11.39 -15.28 0.11
C GLU A 83 -10.39 -16.46 0.10
N ARG A 84 -10.18 -17.05 -1.05
CA ARG A 84 -9.20 -18.12 -1.23
C ARG A 84 -7.77 -17.61 -1.00
N GLU A 85 -7.41 -16.47 -1.58
CA GLU A 85 -6.09 -15.87 -1.41
C GLU A 85 -5.85 -15.43 0.04
N ILE A 86 -6.88 -14.86 0.70
CA ILE A 86 -6.80 -14.48 2.11
C ILE A 86 -6.58 -15.72 2.99
N SER A 87 -7.34 -16.80 2.73
CA SER A 87 -7.22 -18.04 3.49
C SER A 87 -5.86 -18.69 3.29
N ASP A 88 -5.37 -18.74 2.05
CA ASP A 88 -4.06 -19.28 1.70
C ASP A 88 -2.93 -18.47 2.38
N TYR A 89 -3.02 -17.15 2.37
CA TYR A 89 -2.08 -16.29 3.09
C TYR A 89 -2.04 -16.61 4.59
N LEU A 90 -3.20 -16.69 5.24
CA LEU A 90 -3.31 -16.95 6.67
C LEU A 90 -2.89 -18.39 7.06
N GLU A 91 -3.00 -19.35 6.15
CA GLU A 91 -2.57 -20.72 6.40
C GLU A 91 -1.05 -20.85 6.36
N HIS A 92 -0.39 -20.22 5.38
CA HIS A 92 1.02 -20.40 5.09
C HIS A 92 1.93 -19.34 5.71
N HIS A 93 1.37 -18.21 6.22
CA HIS A 93 2.16 -17.14 6.83
C HIS A 93 1.90 -17.01 8.32
N LYS A 94 3.00 -16.87 9.06
CA LYS A 94 2.95 -16.45 10.45
C LYS A 94 2.78 -14.93 10.50
N LEU A 95 1.80 -14.46 11.25
CA LEU A 95 1.63 -13.04 11.54
C LEU A 95 2.64 -12.65 12.63
N GLU A 96 3.78 -12.11 12.25
CA GLU A 96 4.84 -11.73 13.18
C GLU A 96 4.57 -10.35 13.78
N ALA A 97 4.94 -10.18 15.07
CA ALA A 97 4.89 -8.87 15.71
C ALA A 97 6.16 -8.08 15.39
N PHE A 98 6.00 -6.92 14.79
CA PHE A 98 7.06 -5.94 14.59
C PHE A 98 7.01 -4.83 15.64
N THR A 99 5.81 -4.55 16.13
CA THR A 99 5.53 -3.60 17.22
C THR A 99 4.47 -4.21 18.14
N GLU A 100 4.16 -3.53 19.23
CA GLU A 100 3.05 -3.89 20.11
C GLU A 100 1.66 -3.75 19.44
N ASN A 101 1.57 -2.96 18.36
CA ASN A 101 0.34 -2.74 17.60
C ASN A 101 0.13 -3.77 16.47
N SER A 102 1.13 -4.60 16.17
CA SER A 102 1.02 -5.60 15.10
C SER A 102 -0.11 -6.58 15.38
N ILE A 103 -0.97 -6.81 14.40
CA ILE A 103 -2.08 -7.76 14.50
C ILE A 103 -1.54 -9.16 14.22
N ILE A 104 -1.42 -9.99 15.27
CA ILE A 104 -0.86 -11.34 15.19
C ILE A 104 -1.91 -12.46 15.28
N ASP A 105 -3.12 -12.13 15.70
CA ASP A 105 -4.24 -13.08 15.73
C ASP A 105 -4.96 -13.13 14.38
N LYS A 106 -5.09 -14.31 13.80
CA LYS A 106 -5.67 -14.51 12.47
C LYS A 106 -7.14 -14.06 12.37
N LYS A 107 -7.91 -14.20 13.44
CA LYS A 107 -9.30 -13.77 13.48
C LYS A 107 -9.40 -12.24 13.50
N GLN A 108 -8.63 -11.59 14.37
CA GLN A 108 -8.56 -10.13 14.43
C GLN A 108 -8.06 -9.56 13.11
N PHE A 109 -7.10 -10.21 12.46
CA PHE A 109 -6.61 -9.78 11.16
C PHE A 109 -7.68 -9.89 10.06
N ARG A 110 -8.48 -10.96 10.03
CA ARG A 110 -9.64 -11.05 9.12
C ARG A 110 -10.65 -9.93 9.36
N GLU A 111 -10.93 -9.61 10.61
CA GLU A 111 -11.80 -8.49 10.97
C GLU A 111 -11.23 -7.15 10.48
N GLU A 112 -9.91 -6.94 10.59
CA GLU A 112 -9.25 -5.74 10.04
C GLU A 112 -9.33 -5.67 8.52
N LEU A 113 -9.18 -6.78 7.81
CA LEU A 113 -9.38 -6.82 6.36
C LEU A 113 -10.82 -6.45 5.97
N LEU A 114 -11.82 -6.92 6.72
CA LEU A 114 -13.22 -6.53 6.50
C LEU A 114 -13.44 -5.03 6.75
N ARG A 115 -12.91 -4.50 7.85
CA ARG A 115 -12.95 -3.05 8.15
C ARG A 115 -12.26 -2.23 7.05
N THR A 116 -11.09 -2.68 6.59
CA THR A 116 -10.33 -2.07 5.48
C THR A 116 -11.18 -1.99 4.21
N LYS A 117 -11.84 -3.09 3.85
CA LYS A 117 -12.73 -3.13 2.67
C LYS A 117 -13.93 -2.21 2.81
N GLN A 118 -14.58 -2.20 3.96
CA GLN A 118 -15.74 -1.34 4.24
C GLN A 118 -15.38 0.15 4.25
N ARG A 119 -14.27 0.50 4.88
CA ARG A 119 -13.75 1.86 5.00
C ARG A 119 -13.22 2.37 3.64
N GLY A 120 -12.77 1.46 2.77
CA GLY A 120 -12.23 1.75 1.45
C GLY A 120 -10.75 2.11 1.42
N TYR A 121 -10.06 2.05 2.57
CA TYR A 121 -8.61 2.19 2.69
C TYR A 121 -8.07 1.36 3.85
N ALA A 122 -6.84 0.93 3.76
CA ALA A 122 -6.10 0.32 4.86
C ALA A 122 -5.45 1.39 5.73
N LEU A 123 -5.35 1.12 7.03
CA LEU A 123 -4.59 1.91 7.98
C LEU A 123 -3.53 1.00 8.60
N ASP A 124 -2.26 1.36 8.47
CA ASP A 124 -1.18 0.84 9.30
C ASP A 124 -0.99 1.84 10.45
N ASP A 125 -1.42 1.43 11.65
CA ASP A 125 -1.33 2.24 12.87
C ASP A 125 -0.11 1.84 13.69
N MET A 126 1.07 2.16 13.19
CA MET A 126 2.35 1.79 13.81
C MET A 126 2.53 0.26 13.95
N GLU A 127 1.98 -0.52 13.03
CA GLU A 127 2.02 -1.98 13.08
C GLU A 127 3.35 -2.53 12.55
N HIS A 128 3.92 -1.88 11.53
CA HIS A 128 5.20 -2.26 10.92
C HIS A 128 6.38 -1.57 11.59
N GLU A 129 6.24 -0.29 11.92
CA GLU A 129 7.27 0.52 12.52
C GLU A 129 6.66 1.49 13.55
N PHE A 130 7.21 1.50 14.78
CA PHE A 130 6.76 2.41 15.82
C PHE A 130 6.97 3.87 15.39
N GLY A 131 5.95 4.71 15.62
CA GLY A 131 5.99 6.14 15.27
C GLY A 131 5.63 6.44 13.80
N ILE A 132 5.46 5.43 12.95
CA ILE A 132 5.06 5.58 11.55
C ILE A 132 3.63 5.09 11.35
N LYS A 133 2.82 5.90 10.68
CA LYS A 133 1.48 5.51 10.19
C LYS A 133 1.43 5.56 8.67
N CYS A 134 0.49 4.80 8.12
CA CYS A 134 0.29 4.74 6.69
C CYS A 134 -1.18 4.52 6.36
N ILE A 135 -1.70 5.24 5.37
CA ILE A 135 -2.95 4.89 4.71
C ILE A 135 -2.66 4.40 3.30
N ALA A 136 -3.38 3.38 2.85
CA ALA A 136 -3.17 2.79 1.53
C ALA A 136 -4.47 2.36 0.88
N MET A 137 -4.49 2.36 -0.45
CA MET A 137 -5.59 1.87 -1.25
C MET A 137 -5.09 0.98 -2.39
N PRO A 138 -5.88 -0.02 -2.80
CA PRO A 138 -5.56 -0.85 -3.94
C PRO A 138 -5.71 -0.07 -5.24
N VAL A 139 -4.95 -0.47 -6.24
CA VAL A 139 -5.11 -0.09 -7.65
C VAL A 139 -5.58 -1.34 -8.39
N PHE A 140 -6.69 -1.25 -9.10
CA PHE A 140 -7.27 -2.36 -9.84
C PHE A 140 -6.91 -2.30 -11.33
N ASP A 141 -6.72 -3.46 -11.93
CA ASP A 141 -6.64 -3.60 -13.36
C ASP A 141 -8.03 -3.49 -14.04
N ARG A 142 -8.07 -3.58 -15.37
CA ARG A 142 -9.32 -3.55 -16.14
C ARG A 142 -10.26 -4.72 -15.85
N THR A 143 -9.74 -5.82 -15.32
CA THR A 143 -10.52 -7.00 -14.92
C THR A 143 -10.99 -6.96 -13.48
N LYS A 144 -10.72 -5.85 -12.78
CA LYS A 144 -11.04 -5.62 -11.36
C LYS A 144 -10.26 -6.51 -10.39
N ASN A 145 -9.14 -7.04 -10.81
CA ASN A 145 -8.20 -7.69 -9.91
C ASN A 145 -7.26 -6.65 -9.28
N VAL A 146 -6.78 -6.95 -8.08
CA VAL A 146 -5.77 -6.14 -7.40
C VAL A 146 -4.47 -6.23 -8.20
N TYR A 147 -4.04 -5.10 -8.76
CA TYR A 147 -2.82 -4.99 -9.54
C TYR A 147 -1.66 -4.43 -8.72
N ALA A 148 -1.93 -3.40 -7.93
CA ALA A 148 -0.96 -2.71 -7.10
C ALA A 148 -1.64 -2.08 -5.88
N ALA A 149 -0.88 -1.37 -5.06
CA ALA A 149 -1.41 -0.44 -4.06
C ALA A 149 -0.52 0.81 -3.98
N ILE A 150 -1.12 1.92 -3.56
CA ILE A 150 -0.43 3.18 -3.30
C ILE A 150 -0.71 3.60 -1.87
N SER A 151 0.31 4.10 -1.18
CA SER A 151 0.20 4.58 0.20
C SER A 151 0.71 6.00 0.38
N ILE A 152 0.21 6.65 1.45
CA ILE A 152 0.79 7.83 2.08
C ILE A 152 1.32 7.36 3.44
N SER A 153 2.58 7.63 3.73
CA SER A 153 3.26 7.13 4.92
C SER A 153 4.15 8.21 5.55
N GLY A 154 4.08 8.34 6.86
CA GLY A 154 4.86 9.36 7.57
C GLY A 154 4.74 9.25 9.09
N MET A 155 5.19 10.30 9.78
CA MET A 155 5.18 10.36 11.24
C MET A 155 3.75 10.28 11.79
N ALA A 156 3.53 9.44 12.81
CA ALA A 156 2.21 9.15 13.36
C ALA A 156 1.44 10.39 13.84
N ASN A 157 2.14 11.40 14.33
CA ASN A 157 1.52 12.66 14.79
C ASN A 157 0.93 13.51 13.65
N HIS A 158 1.32 13.29 12.40
CA HIS A 158 0.73 13.94 11.23
C HIS A 158 -0.59 13.28 10.80
N PHE A 159 -0.84 12.03 11.19
CA PHE A 159 -2.02 11.24 10.84
C PHE A 159 -3.18 11.49 11.80
N THR A 160 -3.65 12.74 11.88
CA THR A 160 -4.88 13.08 12.59
C THR A 160 -6.11 12.54 11.84
N ASP A 161 -7.25 12.37 12.51
CA ASP A 161 -8.48 11.91 11.85
C ASP A 161 -8.87 12.81 10.66
N ALA A 162 -8.66 14.13 10.79
CA ALA A 162 -8.91 15.09 9.72
C ALA A 162 -8.00 14.86 8.52
N ASN A 163 -6.69 14.71 8.74
CA ASN A 163 -5.72 14.46 7.68
C ASN A 163 -5.97 13.11 7.01
N ILE A 164 -6.25 12.06 7.79
CA ILE A 164 -6.57 10.73 7.26
C ILE A 164 -7.79 10.81 6.34
N ALA A 165 -8.86 11.49 6.75
CA ALA A 165 -10.08 11.63 5.94
C ALA A 165 -9.81 12.39 4.63
N GLU A 166 -9.10 13.50 4.70
CA GLU A 166 -8.73 14.31 3.54
C GLU A 166 -7.81 13.54 2.58
N TRP A 167 -6.75 12.94 3.12
CA TRP A 167 -5.77 12.22 2.32
C TRP A 167 -6.34 10.95 1.69
N ALA A 168 -7.27 10.27 2.37
CA ALA A 168 -8.00 9.14 1.79
C ALA A 168 -8.85 9.56 0.58
N MET A 169 -9.55 10.71 0.65
CA MET A 169 -10.30 11.24 -0.49
C MET A 169 -9.37 11.59 -1.66
N LEU A 170 -8.25 12.23 -1.37
CA LEU A 170 -7.27 12.63 -2.37
C LEU A 170 -6.60 11.41 -3.03
N LEU A 171 -6.17 10.44 -2.23
CA LEU A 171 -5.59 9.18 -2.70
C LEU A 171 -6.56 8.44 -3.63
N LYS A 172 -7.84 8.35 -3.25
CA LYS A 172 -8.90 7.75 -4.08
C LYS A 172 -9.08 8.47 -5.42
N LYS A 173 -9.02 9.80 -5.41
CA LYS A 173 -9.11 10.63 -6.64
C LYS A 173 -7.96 10.31 -7.60
N TYR A 174 -6.73 10.21 -7.09
CA TYR A 174 -5.57 9.92 -7.94
C TYR A 174 -5.54 8.47 -8.43
N ILE A 175 -5.90 7.51 -7.59
CA ILE A 175 -6.00 6.10 -8.00
C ILE A 175 -6.99 5.93 -9.15
N ARG A 176 -8.15 6.57 -9.12
CA ARG A 176 -9.11 6.55 -10.25
C ARG A 176 -8.50 7.08 -11.54
N LYS A 177 -7.67 8.13 -11.47
CA LYS A 177 -6.96 8.66 -12.65
C LYS A 177 -5.91 7.69 -13.17
N ILE A 178 -5.21 7.00 -12.27
CA ILE A 178 -4.22 5.97 -12.63
C ILE A 178 -4.93 4.80 -13.31
N GLU A 179 -5.97 4.24 -12.68
CA GLU A 179 -6.76 3.12 -13.21
C GLU A 179 -7.35 3.41 -14.59
N SER A 180 -7.75 4.66 -14.85
CA SER A 180 -8.29 5.05 -16.17
C SER A 180 -7.25 5.03 -17.29
N ARG A 181 -5.96 4.88 -16.96
CA ARG A 181 -4.84 4.85 -17.91
C ARG A 181 -4.15 3.48 -18.01
N LEU A 182 -4.53 2.54 -17.14
CA LEU A 182 -4.11 1.14 -17.22
C LEU A 182 -4.96 0.39 -18.25
#